data_1d47e98cbcc710f2cb1405e035639287
#
_entry.id   1d47e98cbcc710f2cb1405e035639287
#
_cell.length_a   1.000
_cell.length_b   1.000
_cell.length_c   1.000
_cell.angle_alpha   90.00
_cell.angle_beta   90.00
_cell.angle_gamma   90.00
#
_symmetry.space_group_name_H-M   'P 1'
#
loop_
_entity.id
_entity.type
_entity.pdbx_description
1 polymer ?
#
loop_
_entity_poly.entity_id
_entity_poly.type
_entity_poly.pdbx_seq_one_letter_code
_entity_poly.pdbx_strand_id
1 'polypeptide(L)'
;MSTPEVRALQPTEVIMALGQISGWGLSGDGDHVAIEKTFEFAQHAHALLFVNSVGWLSEKLNHHPELVLTYKRCVVRWNTHDVRGLSRLDFEAATQT
;
A
#
# COMPACT_ATOMS: atom_id res chain seq x y z
N MET A 1 -9.13 1.69 -26.64
CA MET A 1 -9.65 2.38 -25.43
C MET A 1 -8.47 2.69 -24.52
N SER A 2 -8.31 3.94 -24.16
CA SER A 2 -7.19 4.33 -23.29
C SER A 2 -7.52 4.02 -21.83
N THR A 3 -6.50 3.58 -21.08
CA THR A 3 -6.62 3.44 -19.63
C THR A 3 -6.76 4.84 -19.01
N PRO A 4 -7.59 4.98 -17.96
CA PRO A 4 -7.65 6.25 -17.24
C PRO A 4 -6.28 6.66 -16.75
N GLU A 5 -5.94 7.91 -16.91
CA GLU A 5 -4.68 8.43 -16.43
C GLU A 5 -4.66 8.43 -14.89
N VAL A 6 -3.55 7.98 -14.33
CA VAL A 6 -3.37 7.98 -12.88
C VAL A 6 -3.01 9.39 -12.44
N ARG A 7 -3.69 9.90 -11.42
CA ARG A 7 -3.44 11.23 -10.87
C ARG A 7 -3.28 11.16 -9.35
N ALA A 8 -2.62 12.16 -8.81
CA ALA A 8 -2.52 12.32 -7.36
C ALA A 8 -3.91 12.67 -6.79
N LEU A 9 -4.26 12.04 -5.68
CA LEU A 9 -5.52 12.32 -4.99
C LEU A 9 -5.40 13.60 -4.17
N GLN A 10 -6.50 14.34 -4.08
CA GLN A 10 -6.59 15.51 -3.21
C GLN A 10 -6.72 15.05 -1.75
N PRO A 11 -6.34 15.91 -0.78
CA PRO A 11 -6.41 15.52 0.64
C PRO A 11 -7.78 15.01 1.09
N THR A 12 -8.86 15.62 0.61
CA THR A 12 -10.22 15.17 0.97
C THR A 12 -10.52 13.78 0.39
N GLU A 13 -10.04 13.50 -0.82
CA GLU A 13 -10.20 12.19 -1.43
C GLU A 13 -9.44 11.12 -0.63
N VAL A 14 -8.24 11.46 -0.15
CA VAL A 14 -7.43 10.56 0.67
C VAL A 14 -8.15 10.21 1.97
N ILE A 15 -8.70 11.21 2.65
CA ILE A 15 -9.42 11.00 3.92
C ILE A 15 -10.62 10.07 3.70
N MET A 16 -11.38 10.31 2.64
CA MET A 16 -12.54 9.48 2.33
C MET A 16 -12.14 8.05 2.00
N ALA A 17 -11.09 7.88 1.21
CA ALA A 17 -10.59 6.55 0.84
C ALA A 17 -10.07 5.78 2.06
N LEU A 18 -9.37 6.45 2.98
CA LEU A 18 -8.90 5.82 4.22
C LEU A 18 -10.06 5.32 5.07
N GLY A 19 -11.20 6.00 5.03
CA GLY A 19 -12.39 5.55 5.75
C GLY A 19 -12.96 4.24 5.24
N GLN A 20 -12.59 3.80 4.04
CA GLN A 20 -13.07 2.57 3.42
C GLN A 20 -12.15 1.37 3.71
N ILE A 21 -10.96 1.61 4.25
CA ILE A 21 -9.98 0.54 4.52
C ILE A 21 -9.57 0.58 5.99
N SER A 22 -9.81 -0.51 6.71
CA SER A 22 -9.54 -0.57 8.14
C SER A 22 -8.07 -0.86 8.42
N GLY A 23 -7.50 -0.12 9.37
CA GLY A 23 -6.15 -0.38 9.86
C GLY A 23 -5.03 0.29 9.08
N TRP A 24 -5.35 1.01 8.01
CA TRP A 24 -4.36 1.75 7.23
C TRP A 24 -4.30 3.19 7.69
N GLY A 25 -3.09 3.75 7.75
CA GLY A 25 -2.87 5.14 8.12
C GLY A 25 -1.89 5.82 7.18
N LEU A 26 -1.82 7.13 7.28
CA LEU A 26 -0.84 7.90 6.50
C LEU A 26 0.52 7.84 7.18
N SER A 27 1.57 7.76 6.38
CA SER A 27 2.96 7.85 6.85
C SER A 27 3.79 8.61 5.83
N GLY A 28 4.92 9.16 6.30
CA GLY A 28 5.77 9.99 5.47
C GLY A 28 5.18 11.37 5.21
N ASP A 29 5.87 12.16 4.41
CA ASP A 29 5.44 13.52 4.06
C ASP A 29 5.91 13.88 2.67
N GLY A 30 5.34 14.95 2.13
CA GLY A 30 5.70 15.45 0.81
C GLY A 30 5.52 14.39 -0.26
N ASP A 31 6.55 14.22 -1.08
CA ASP A 31 6.52 13.25 -2.19
C ASP A 31 6.55 11.79 -1.72
N HIS A 32 6.83 11.56 -0.45
CA HIS A 32 6.98 10.23 0.14
C HIS A 32 5.78 9.80 0.97
N VAL A 33 4.68 10.55 0.92
CA VAL A 33 3.47 10.17 1.65
C VAL A 33 2.97 8.82 1.13
N ALA A 34 2.63 7.94 2.08
CA ALA A 34 2.18 6.58 1.78
C ALA A 34 1.02 6.21 2.69
N ILE A 35 0.30 5.17 2.34
CA ILE A 35 -0.59 4.50 3.28
C ILE A 35 0.13 3.26 3.79
N GLU A 36 0.00 3.04 5.09
CA GLU A 36 0.81 2.05 5.80
C GLU A 36 -0.05 1.23 6.73
N LYS A 37 0.26 -0.05 6.80
CA LYS A 37 -0.35 -0.95 7.79
C LYS A 37 0.68 -1.96 8.26
N THR A 38 0.68 -2.24 9.55
CA THR A 38 1.54 -3.26 10.15
C THR A 38 0.74 -4.54 10.34
N PHE A 39 1.30 -5.65 9.85
CA PHE A 39 0.72 -6.99 9.99
C PHE A 39 1.59 -7.80 10.93
N GLU A 40 1.00 -8.44 11.92
CA GLU A 40 1.70 -9.26 12.89
C GLU A 40 1.29 -10.72 12.76
N PHE A 41 2.26 -11.62 12.97
CA PHE A 41 2.08 -13.05 12.76
C PHE A 41 2.58 -13.84 13.97
N ALA A 42 2.04 -15.04 14.16
CA ALA A 42 2.46 -15.92 15.24
C ALA A 42 3.86 -16.48 15.01
N GLN A 43 4.26 -16.63 13.75
CA GLN A 43 5.54 -17.25 13.37
C GLN A 43 6.19 -16.49 12.22
N HIS A 44 7.51 -16.49 12.18
CA HIS A 44 8.29 -15.90 11.11
C HIS A 44 7.91 -16.49 9.74
N ALA A 45 7.70 -17.80 9.68
CA ALA A 45 7.32 -18.46 8.42
C ALA A 45 6.03 -17.87 7.83
N HIS A 46 5.06 -17.52 8.68
CA HIS A 46 3.82 -16.90 8.23
C HIS A 46 4.07 -15.50 7.67
N ALA A 47 4.96 -14.74 8.30
CA ALA A 47 5.34 -13.42 7.80
C ALA A 47 6.01 -13.53 6.42
N LEU A 48 6.87 -14.54 6.21
CA LEU A 48 7.50 -14.77 4.91
C LEU A 48 6.48 -15.13 3.84
N LEU A 49 5.50 -15.98 4.15
CA LEU A 49 4.42 -16.32 3.22
C LEU A 49 3.62 -15.06 2.84
N PHE A 50 3.35 -14.21 3.82
CA PHE A 50 2.64 -12.96 3.59
C PHE A 50 3.43 -12.04 2.64
N VAL A 51 4.74 -11.87 2.88
CA VAL A 51 5.60 -11.06 2.03
C VAL A 51 5.59 -11.58 0.59
N ASN A 52 5.70 -12.90 0.42
CA ASN A 52 5.63 -13.50 -0.92
C ASN A 52 4.27 -13.24 -1.57
N SER A 53 3.18 -13.35 -0.82
CA SER A 53 1.84 -13.12 -1.35
C SER A 53 1.66 -11.68 -1.82
N VAL A 54 2.13 -10.71 -1.03
CA VAL A 54 2.08 -9.30 -1.41
C VAL A 54 2.98 -9.03 -2.62
N GLY A 55 4.12 -9.69 -2.67
CA GLY A 55 5.01 -9.58 -3.83
C GLY A 55 4.34 -10.02 -5.13
N TRP A 56 3.65 -11.15 -5.12
CA TRP A 56 2.91 -11.62 -6.29
C TRP A 56 1.73 -10.72 -6.63
N LEU A 57 1.04 -10.19 -5.61
CA LEU A 57 -0.02 -9.21 -5.82
C LEU A 57 0.52 -7.96 -6.52
N SER A 58 1.68 -7.47 -6.08
CA SER A 58 2.31 -6.28 -6.68
C SER A 58 2.66 -6.50 -8.15
N GLU A 59 3.12 -7.70 -8.51
CA GLU A 59 3.39 -8.04 -9.91
C GLU A 59 2.10 -8.05 -10.73
N LYS A 60 1.04 -8.62 -10.19
CA LYS A 60 -0.26 -8.66 -10.85
C LYS A 60 -0.83 -7.26 -11.08
N LEU A 61 -0.67 -6.38 -10.10
CA LEU A 61 -1.18 -5.00 -10.17
C LEU A 61 -0.24 -4.06 -10.93
N ASN A 62 0.98 -4.49 -11.19
CA ASN A 62 2.06 -3.64 -11.71
C ASN A 62 2.22 -2.37 -10.86
N HIS A 63 2.16 -2.54 -9.54
CA HIS A 63 2.29 -1.47 -8.56
C HIS A 63 2.94 -2.07 -7.32
N HIS A 64 4.09 -1.52 -6.92
CA HIS A 64 4.97 -2.17 -5.96
C HIS A 64 5.04 -1.39 -4.63
N PRO A 65 4.86 -2.07 -3.49
CA PRO A 65 4.94 -1.44 -2.18
C PRO A 65 6.35 -1.46 -1.62
N GLU A 66 6.57 -0.70 -0.56
CA GLU A 66 7.69 -0.96 0.33
C GLU A 66 7.24 -1.98 1.37
N LEU A 67 8.03 -3.03 1.56
CA LEU A 67 7.78 -4.06 2.55
C LEU A 67 8.95 -4.11 3.53
N VAL A 68 8.65 -3.99 4.82
CA VAL A 68 9.67 -4.09 5.87
C VAL A 68 9.34 -5.30 6.74
N LEU A 69 10.09 -6.38 6.53
CA LEU A 69 9.92 -7.61 7.30
C LEU A 69 10.86 -7.59 8.50
N THR A 70 10.28 -7.72 9.69
CA THR A 70 11.03 -7.80 10.93
C THR A 70 10.51 -8.99 11.72
N TYR A 71 11.23 -10.12 11.68
CA TYR A 71 10.91 -11.37 12.34
C TYR A 71 9.45 -11.81 12.14
N LYS A 72 8.53 -11.37 13.00
CA LYS A 72 7.11 -11.80 12.96
C LYS A 72 6.18 -10.67 12.48
N ARG A 73 6.72 -9.61 11.90
CA ARG A 73 5.94 -8.42 11.56
C ARG A 73 6.33 -7.92 10.19
N CYS A 74 5.35 -7.50 9.42
CA CYS A 74 5.59 -6.85 8.13
C CYS A 74 4.85 -5.54 8.07
N VAL A 75 5.57 -4.46 7.77
CA VAL A 75 4.99 -3.16 7.49
C VAL A 75 4.86 -3.05 5.98
N VAL A 76 3.66 -2.75 5.51
CA VAL A 76 3.36 -2.56 4.09
C VAL A 76 3.07 -1.09 3.86
N ARG A 77 3.75 -0.49 2.89
CA ARG A 77 3.55 0.92 2.52
C ARG A 77 3.29 1.03 1.03
N TRP A 78 2.15 1.59 0.67
CA TRP A 78 1.80 1.85 -0.73
C TRP A 78 1.91 3.34 -1.03
N ASN A 79 2.57 3.67 -2.13
CA ASN A 79 2.76 5.04 -2.62
C ASN A 79 2.83 4.98 -4.13
N THR A 80 2.37 6.01 -4.81
CA THR A 80 2.47 6.09 -6.27
C THR A 80 3.55 7.10 -6.64
N HIS A 81 4.76 6.60 -6.84
CA HIS A 81 5.93 7.42 -7.09
C HIS A 81 5.74 8.38 -8.27
N ASP A 82 5.12 7.93 -9.35
CA ASP A 82 4.95 8.71 -10.57
C ASP A 82 4.13 10.00 -10.35
N VAL A 83 3.26 10.01 -9.36
CA VAL A 83 2.46 11.20 -9.02
C VAL A 83 2.95 11.90 -7.75
N ARG A 84 4.05 11.40 -7.16
CA ARG A 84 4.67 11.93 -5.95
C ARG A 84 3.70 12.03 -4.79
N GLY A 85 2.90 10.99 -4.60
CA GLY A 85 1.90 10.97 -3.55
C GLY A 85 1.03 9.74 -3.63
N LEU A 86 -0.22 9.90 -3.25
CA LEU A 86 -1.20 8.83 -3.26
C LEU A 86 -2.11 8.93 -4.48
N SER A 87 -2.46 7.78 -5.03
CA SER A 87 -3.41 7.65 -6.12
C SER A 87 -4.40 6.53 -5.80
N ARG A 88 -5.40 6.34 -6.66
CA ARG A 88 -6.35 5.23 -6.53
C ARG A 88 -5.66 3.86 -6.49
N LEU A 89 -4.49 3.75 -7.13
CA LEU A 89 -3.74 2.48 -7.17
C LEU A 89 -3.34 2.01 -5.78
N ASP A 90 -2.98 2.94 -4.90
CA ASP A 90 -2.57 2.62 -3.53
C ASP A 90 -3.72 2.04 -2.73
N PHE A 91 -4.91 2.63 -2.86
CA PHE A 91 -6.10 2.17 -2.15
C PHE A 91 -6.63 0.86 -2.72
N GLU A 92 -6.57 0.68 -4.03
CA GLU A 92 -6.93 -0.60 -4.65
C GLU A 92 -5.99 -1.72 -4.18
N ALA A 93 -4.69 -1.44 -4.11
CA ALA A 93 -3.70 -2.39 -3.63
C ALA A 93 -3.91 -2.71 -2.14
N ALA A 94 -4.16 -1.70 -1.32
CA ALA A 94 -4.41 -1.89 0.11
C ALA A 94 -5.64 -2.76 0.34
N THR A 95 -6.69 -2.56 -0.44
CA THR A 95 -7.91 -3.35 -0.33
C THR A 95 -7.64 -4.84 -0.55
N GLN A 96 -6.68 -5.18 -1.42
CA GLN A 96 -6.34 -6.56 -1.74
C GLN A 96 -5.22 -7.12 -0.85
N THR A 97 -4.54 -6.26 -0.11
CA THR A 97 -3.51 -6.69 0.82
C THR A 97 -4.13 -7.19 2.12
#